data_9609bd5042593d22316eda9d4f67772a
#
_entry.id   9609bd5042593d22316eda9d4f67772a
#
_cell.length_a   1.000
_cell.length_b   1.000
_cell.length_c   1.000
_cell.angle_alpha   90.00
_cell.angle_beta   90.00
_cell.angle_gamma   90.00
#
_symmetry.space_group_name_H-M   'P 1'
#
loop_
_entity.id
_entity.type
_entity.pdbx_description
1 polymer ?
#
loop_
_entity_poly.entity_id
_entity_poly.type
_entity_poly.pdbx_seq_one_letter_code
_entity_poly.pdbx_strand_id
1 'polypeptide(L)'
;MIHIHKPLLYVLCAIIMAACTTDTTCRKEMDVAMGLTLQADSLNAKGHAVIYTNWDSLTVEALGKNELLIDNGKSVKRLFLPLRPDTIVSAFLMTFHEQTDTLFVEHTPRQYFVSLACGCAIYHTITAAWSSDTRVDSVQIINASVENAVQDNLRIYLHE
;
A
#
# COMPACT_ATOMS: atom_id res chain seq x y z
N MET A 1 48.57 -40.32 3.34
CA MET A 1 47.43 -40.02 4.24
C MET A 1 47.42 -38.51 4.48
N ILE A 2 46.50 -37.79 3.84
CA ILE A 2 46.40 -36.31 3.95
C ILE A 2 45.53 -36.02 5.17
N HIS A 3 46.15 -35.59 6.27
CA HIS A 3 45.42 -35.04 7.41
C HIS A 3 44.88 -33.65 7.03
N ILE A 4 43.68 -33.62 6.46
CA ILE A 4 42.95 -32.35 6.31
C ILE A 4 42.63 -31.87 7.71
N HIS A 5 43.26 -30.78 8.12
CA HIS A 5 43.08 -30.20 9.45
C HIS A 5 41.63 -29.86 9.71
N LYS A 6 41.01 -30.52 10.69
CA LYS A 6 39.62 -30.26 11.13
C LYS A 6 39.26 -28.76 11.23
N PRO A 7 40.19 -27.86 11.70
CA PRO A 7 39.87 -26.43 11.73
C PRO A 7 39.66 -25.78 10.37
N LEU A 8 40.32 -26.26 9.31
CA LEU A 8 40.12 -25.71 7.96
C LEU A 8 38.73 -26.03 7.42
N LEU A 9 38.16 -27.19 7.73
CA LEU A 9 36.79 -27.57 7.34
C LEU A 9 35.75 -26.72 8.07
N TYR A 10 35.96 -26.37 9.34
CA TYR A 10 35.06 -25.48 10.08
C TYR A 10 35.05 -24.04 9.55
N VAL A 11 36.24 -23.54 9.17
CA VAL A 11 36.38 -22.20 8.57
C VAL A 11 35.68 -22.17 7.21
N LEU A 12 35.83 -23.21 6.39
CA LEU A 12 35.13 -23.30 5.09
C LEU A 12 33.61 -23.37 5.25
N CYS A 13 33.11 -24.16 6.23
CA CYS A 13 31.66 -24.21 6.53
C CYS A 13 31.12 -22.87 7.06
N ALA A 14 31.87 -22.15 7.89
CA ALA A 14 31.47 -20.84 8.40
C ALA A 14 31.33 -19.76 7.28
N ILE A 15 32.19 -19.82 6.26
CA ILE A 15 32.15 -18.90 5.11
C ILE A 15 30.92 -19.16 4.25
N ILE A 16 30.46 -20.40 4.10
CA ILE A 16 29.29 -20.77 3.29
C ILE A 16 27.99 -20.29 3.96
N MET A 17 27.93 -20.23 5.30
CA MET A 17 26.75 -19.79 6.03
C MET A 17 26.55 -18.27 6.00
N ALA A 18 27.57 -17.48 5.65
CA ALA A 18 27.47 -16.02 5.52
C ALA A 18 26.88 -15.52 4.20
N ALA A 19 26.61 -16.42 3.23
CA ALA A 19 26.15 -16.06 1.87
C ALA A 19 24.62 -15.93 1.72
N CYS A 20 23.82 -16.13 2.77
CA CYS A 20 22.40 -15.84 2.75
C CYS A 20 22.13 -14.39 3.16
N THR A 21 22.52 -13.43 2.35
CA THR A 21 21.96 -12.08 2.43
C THR A 21 20.60 -12.09 1.77
N THR A 22 19.52 -11.97 2.55
CA THR A 22 18.19 -11.67 2.01
C THR A 22 18.29 -10.37 1.24
N ASP A 23 18.05 -10.43 -0.05
CA ASP A 23 18.13 -9.26 -0.94
C ASP A 23 16.99 -8.28 -0.62
N THR A 24 17.26 -7.36 0.29
CA THR A 24 16.31 -6.32 0.71
C THR A 24 15.98 -5.35 -0.43
N THR A 25 16.83 -5.26 -1.44
CA THR A 25 16.64 -4.41 -2.62
C THR A 25 15.47 -4.91 -3.45
N CYS A 26 15.41 -6.20 -3.75
CA CYS A 26 14.29 -6.78 -4.49
C CYS A 26 12.95 -6.61 -3.77
N ARG A 27 12.92 -6.79 -2.46
CA ARG A 27 11.70 -6.60 -1.68
C ARG A 27 11.15 -5.18 -1.81
N LYS A 28 12.02 -4.18 -1.73
CA LYS A 28 11.65 -2.77 -1.87
C LYS A 28 11.15 -2.45 -3.29
N GLU A 29 11.78 -3.02 -4.32
CA GLU A 29 11.38 -2.80 -5.71
C GLU A 29 10.09 -3.50 -6.11
N MET A 30 9.71 -4.55 -5.38
CA MET A 30 8.47 -5.31 -5.61
C MET A 30 7.30 -4.84 -4.74
N ASP A 31 7.54 -3.95 -3.78
CA ASP A 31 6.49 -3.41 -2.90
C ASP A 31 5.73 -2.29 -3.63
N VAL A 32 4.57 -2.66 -4.17
CA VAL A 32 3.70 -1.78 -4.96
C VAL A 32 2.42 -1.53 -4.19
N ALA A 33 2.20 -0.27 -3.80
CA ALA A 33 1.02 0.13 -3.07
C ALA A 33 0.42 1.43 -3.63
N MET A 34 -0.90 1.50 -3.66
CA MET A 34 -1.66 2.67 -4.06
C MET A 34 -1.60 3.73 -2.97
N GLY A 35 -1.10 4.92 -3.30
CA GLY A 35 -1.11 6.07 -2.41
C GLY A 35 -2.49 6.74 -2.37
N LEU A 36 -2.98 7.00 -1.17
CA LEU A 36 -4.27 7.61 -0.92
C LEU A 36 -4.12 8.76 0.09
N THR A 37 -4.69 9.93 -0.24
CA THR A 37 -4.66 11.12 0.62
C THR A 37 -6.07 11.45 1.10
N LEU A 38 -6.21 11.75 2.39
CA LEU A 38 -7.47 12.16 3.01
C LEU A 38 -7.54 13.70 3.06
N GLN A 39 -8.69 14.25 2.66
CA GLN A 39 -9.00 15.66 2.73
C GLN A 39 -10.40 15.86 3.32
N ALA A 40 -10.60 16.92 4.10
CA ALA A 40 -11.93 17.38 4.48
C ALA A 40 -12.25 18.64 3.68
N ASP A 41 -13.49 18.75 3.25
CA ASP A 41 -14.03 19.98 2.68
C ASP A 41 -14.50 20.86 3.84
N SER A 42 -13.83 21.98 4.07
CA SER A 42 -14.20 22.92 5.13
C SER A 42 -14.78 24.18 4.47
N LEU A 43 -16.01 24.51 4.83
CA LEU A 43 -16.68 25.75 4.47
C LEU A 43 -16.06 26.89 5.27
N ASN A 44 -15.20 27.68 4.66
CA ASN A 44 -14.78 28.96 5.25
C ASN A 44 -15.66 30.11 4.73
N ALA A 45 -15.59 31.27 5.41
CA ALA A 45 -16.38 32.47 5.06
C ALA A 45 -16.12 33.03 3.64
N LYS A 46 -15.23 32.44 2.86
CA LYS A 46 -14.86 32.84 1.49
C LYS A 46 -15.13 31.77 0.43
N GLY A 47 -15.77 30.65 0.78
CA GLY A 47 -16.03 29.52 -0.11
C GLY A 47 -15.38 28.21 0.39
N HIS A 48 -15.56 27.13 -0.36
CA HIS A 48 -14.98 25.84 -0.02
C HIS A 48 -13.46 25.89 -0.01
N ALA A 49 -12.86 25.59 1.13
CA ALA A 49 -11.42 25.37 1.23
C ALA A 49 -11.19 23.89 1.53
N VAL A 50 -10.50 23.22 0.63
CA VAL A 50 -10.06 21.84 0.84
C VAL A 50 -8.88 21.87 1.79
N ILE A 51 -9.04 21.26 2.96
CA ILE A 51 -8.00 21.20 3.99
C ILE A 51 -7.49 19.76 4.08
N TYR A 52 -6.17 19.58 4.04
CA TYR A 52 -5.56 18.31 4.42
C TYR A 52 -5.80 18.06 5.90
N THR A 53 -6.55 17.03 6.21
CA THR A 53 -6.96 16.75 7.57
C THR A 53 -6.21 15.54 8.10
N ASN A 54 -5.75 15.65 9.34
CA ASN A 54 -5.25 14.51 10.08
C ASN A 54 -6.45 13.78 10.68
N TRP A 55 -6.57 12.50 10.39
CA TRP A 55 -7.62 11.67 10.97
C TRP A 55 -7.04 10.83 12.10
N ASP A 56 -7.68 10.93 13.25
CA ASP A 56 -7.40 10.08 14.40
C ASP A 56 -8.37 8.90 14.42
N SER A 57 -7.92 7.79 14.98
CA SER A 57 -8.72 6.56 15.12
C SER A 57 -9.20 5.97 13.78
N LEU A 58 -8.38 6.10 12.73
CA LEU A 58 -8.64 5.45 11.45
C LEU A 58 -8.22 3.98 11.50
N THR A 59 -9.15 3.08 11.21
CA THR A 59 -8.88 1.66 10.99
C THR A 59 -9.14 1.32 9.54
N VAL A 60 -8.24 0.57 8.92
CA VAL A 60 -8.37 0.12 7.51
C VAL A 60 -8.12 -1.38 7.41
N GLU A 61 -9.10 -2.09 6.87
CA GLU A 61 -9.06 -3.53 6.64
C GLU A 61 -9.20 -3.83 5.14
N ALA A 62 -8.34 -4.69 4.60
CA ALA A 62 -8.46 -5.19 3.24
C ALA A 62 -9.49 -6.32 3.17
N LEU A 63 -10.61 -6.08 2.47
CA LEU A 63 -11.66 -7.07 2.31
C LEU A 63 -11.21 -8.22 1.39
N GLY A 64 -11.69 -9.43 1.73
CA GLY A 64 -11.37 -10.67 0.99
C GLY A 64 -10.11 -11.39 1.45
N LYS A 65 -9.21 -10.71 2.18
CA LYS A 65 -8.12 -11.35 2.96
C LYS A 65 -8.32 -11.20 4.46
N ASN A 66 -9.24 -10.32 4.88
CA ASN A 66 -9.45 -9.93 6.28
C ASN A 66 -8.13 -9.50 6.93
N GLU A 67 -7.36 -8.72 6.21
CA GLU A 67 -6.05 -8.22 6.63
C GLU A 67 -6.20 -6.80 7.18
N LEU A 68 -5.86 -6.62 8.44
CA LEU A 68 -5.84 -5.32 9.10
C LEU A 68 -4.57 -4.56 8.65
N LEU A 69 -4.76 -3.51 7.85
CA LEU A 69 -3.66 -2.70 7.31
C LEU A 69 -3.29 -1.56 8.25
N ILE A 70 -4.28 -0.95 8.89
CA ILE A 70 -4.11 0.12 9.86
C ILE A 70 -5.04 -0.15 11.03
N ASP A 71 -4.49 -0.15 12.23
CA ASP A 71 -5.23 -0.32 13.48
C ASP A 71 -5.18 0.97 14.29
N ASN A 72 -6.33 1.63 14.45
CA ASN A 72 -6.50 2.85 15.26
C ASN A 72 -5.41 3.91 14.99
N GLY A 73 -5.12 4.14 13.72
CA GLY A 73 -4.09 5.07 13.25
C GLY A 73 -4.36 6.49 13.74
N LYS A 74 -3.32 7.20 14.19
CA LYS A 74 -3.40 8.58 14.69
C LYS A 74 -2.76 9.53 13.70
N SER A 75 -3.41 10.69 13.51
CA SER A 75 -2.93 11.76 12.63
C SER A 75 -2.62 11.30 11.21
N VAL A 76 -3.49 10.42 10.68
CA VAL A 76 -3.33 9.82 9.35
C VAL A 76 -3.72 10.83 8.28
N LYS A 77 -2.79 11.18 7.39
CA LYS A 77 -3.01 12.05 6.22
C LYS A 77 -2.95 11.29 4.91
N ARG A 78 -2.06 10.30 4.86
CA ARG A 78 -1.75 9.52 3.68
C ARG A 78 -1.64 8.06 4.07
N LEU A 79 -2.15 7.20 3.21
CA LEU A 79 -2.10 5.75 3.33
C LEU A 79 -1.44 5.16 2.09
N PHE A 80 -0.91 3.95 2.25
CA PHE A 80 -0.48 3.11 1.14
C PHE A 80 -1.19 1.77 1.25
N LEU A 81 -2.07 1.50 0.28
CA LEU A 81 -2.94 0.32 0.28
C LEU A 81 -2.54 -0.64 -0.85
N PRO A 82 -2.23 -1.91 -0.54
CA PRO A 82 -1.87 -2.90 -1.54
C PRO A 82 -3.11 -3.31 -2.35
N LEU A 83 -3.04 -3.22 -3.68
CA LEU A 83 -4.08 -3.73 -4.56
C LEU A 83 -3.91 -5.23 -4.77
N ARG A 84 -5.01 -5.96 -4.85
CA ARG A 84 -5.00 -7.40 -5.04
C ARG A 84 -4.70 -7.77 -6.49
N PRO A 85 -3.66 -8.58 -6.77
CA PRO A 85 -3.31 -8.94 -8.15
C PRO A 85 -4.24 -10.00 -8.78
N ASP A 86 -5.07 -10.66 -7.96
CA ASP A 86 -5.94 -11.77 -8.34
C ASP A 86 -7.40 -11.35 -8.60
N THR A 87 -7.70 -10.05 -8.57
CA THR A 87 -9.04 -9.49 -8.77
C THR A 87 -8.96 -8.19 -9.54
N ILE A 88 -10.05 -7.81 -10.19
CA ILE A 88 -10.21 -6.53 -10.88
C ILE A 88 -10.75 -5.43 -9.94
N VAL A 89 -11.25 -5.79 -8.75
CA VAL A 89 -11.73 -4.84 -7.74
C VAL A 89 -11.10 -5.17 -6.41
N SER A 90 -10.37 -4.23 -5.83
CA SER A 90 -9.92 -4.25 -4.44
C SER A 90 -10.86 -3.44 -3.58
N ALA A 91 -11.22 -3.95 -2.40
CA ALA A 91 -12.11 -3.27 -1.47
C ALA A 91 -11.46 -3.13 -0.09
N PHE A 92 -11.64 -1.95 0.51
CA PHE A 92 -11.06 -1.59 1.81
C PHE A 92 -12.15 -1.05 2.71
N LEU A 93 -12.33 -1.67 3.87
CA LEU A 93 -13.20 -1.19 4.92
C LEU A 93 -12.45 -0.12 5.72
N MET A 94 -12.96 1.10 5.72
CA MET A 94 -12.36 2.25 6.39
C MET A 94 -13.28 2.69 7.53
N THR A 95 -12.83 2.56 8.77
CA THR A 95 -13.58 2.97 9.96
C THR A 95 -13.00 4.25 10.52
N PHE A 96 -13.81 5.31 10.53
CA PHE A 96 -13.51 6.63 11.06
C PHE A 96 -14.28 6.80 12.38
N HIS A 97 -13.66 6.60 13.54
CA HIS A 97 -14.32 6.52 14.84
C HIS A 97 -15.40 5.42 14.83
N GLU A 98 -16.67 5.82 14.77
CA GLU A 98 -17.84 4.92 14.78
C GLU A 98 -18.49 4.75 13.39
N GLN A 99 -18.03 5.49 12.38
CA GLN A 99 -18.58 5.44 11.03
C GLN A 99 -17.67 4.63 10.12
N THR A 100 -18.29 3.82 9.29
CA THR A 100 -17.57 2.89 8.42
C THR A 100 -18.00 3.08 6.97
N ASP A 101 -17.02 3.23 6.10
CA ASP A 101 -17.17 3.24 4.65
C ASP A 101 -16.38 2.12 4.00
N THR A 102 -16.83 1.68 2.84
CA THR A 102 -16.07 0.77 1.99
C THR A 102 -15.58 1.50 0.76
N LEU A 103 -14.27 1.60 0.61
CA LEU A 103 -13.63 2.10 -0.60
C LEU A 103 -13.46 0.93 -1.57
N PHE A 104 -13.99 1.10 -2.78
CA PHE A 104 -13.82 0.18 -3.90
C PHE A 104 -12.89 0.81 -4.94
N VAL A 105 -11.94 0.01 -5.42
CA VAL A 105 -10.98 0.43 -6.46
C VAL A 105 -10.98 -0.63 -7.56
N GLU A 106 -11.48 -0.25 -8.73
CA GLU A 106 -11.39 -1.08 -9.93
C GLU A 106 -10.05 -0.82 -10.62
N HIS A 107 -9.34 -1.90 -10.95
CA HIS A 107 -8.01 -1.79 -11.52
C HIS A 107 -7.66 -2.98 -12.40
N THR A 108 -6.69 -2.79 -13.27
CA THR A 108 -6.11 -3.84 -14.11
C THR A 108 -4.69 -4.10 -13.66
N PRO A 109 -4.36 -5.32 -13.17
CA PRO A 109 -3.00 -5.72 -12.84
C PRO A 109 -2.19 -5.99 -14.11
N ARG A 110 -0.91 -5.62 -14.10
CA ARG A 110 0.05 -5.96 -15.16
C ARG A 110 1.40 -6.34 -14.55
N GLN A 111 2.04 -7.33 -15.14
CA GLN A 111 3.38 -7.71 -14.74
C GLN A 111 4.40 -6.70 -15.30
N TYR A 112 5.34 -6.30 -14.46
CA TYR A 112 6.48 -5.47 -14.81
C TYR A 112 7.78 -6.18 -14.46
N PHE A 113 8.61 -6.42 -15.46
CA PHE A 113 9.89 -7.06 -15.23
C PHE A 113 10.86 -6.07 -14.56
N VAL A 114 11.30 -6.40 -13.36
CA VAL A 114 12.21 -5.58 -12.56
C VAL A 114 13.67 -5.91 -12.92
N SER A 115 14.07 -7.17 -12.75
CA SER A 115 15.40 -7.66 -13.06
C SER A 115 15.44 -9.19 -13.07
N LEU A 116 16.54 -9.78 -13.56
CA LEU A 116 16.75 -11.23 -13.51
C LEU A 116 16.83 -11.76 -12.07
N ALA A 117 17.33 -10.96 -11.13
CA ALA A 117 17.45 -11.35 -9.73
C ALA A 117 16.13 -11.21 -8.96
N CYS A 118 15.34 -10.16 -9.23
CA CYS A 118 14.10 -9.84 -8.51
C CYS A 118 12.84 -10.41 -9.17
N GLY A 119 12.89 -10.72 -10.47
CA GLY A 119 11.72 -11.21 -11.21
C GLY A 119 10.78 -10.08 -11.65
N CYS A 120 9.47 -10.27 -11.44
CA CYS A 120 8.43 -9.34 -11.86
C CYS A 120 7.67 -8.78 -10.66
N ALA A 121 7.45 -7.47 -10.64
CA ALA A 121 6.47 -6.81 -9.78
C ALA A 121 5.09 -6.78 -10.46
N ILE A 122 4.04 -6.60 -9.68
CA ILE A 122 2.68 -6.39 -10.19
C ILE A 122 2.34 -4.91 -10.03
N TYR A 123 2.27 -4.20 -11.15
CA TYR A 123 1.78 -2.84 -11.24
C TYR A 123 0.28 -2.86 -11.55
N HIS A 124 -0.43 -1.77 -11.25
CA HIS A 124 -1.85 -1.68 -11.52
C HIS A 124 -2.18 -0.38 -12.25
N THR A 125 -3.26 -0.42 -13.03
CA THR A 125 -3.86 0.78 -13.60
C THR A 125 -5.28 0.90 -13.03
N ILE A 126 -5.56 1.96 -12.28
CA ILE A 126 -6.87 2.25 -11.72
C ILE A 126 -7.80 2.71 -12.85
N THR A 127 -8.96 2.09 -12.96
CA THR A 127 -9.98 2.43 -13.95
C THR A 127 -11.16 3.16 -13.34
N ALA A 128 -11.53 2.84 -12.09
CA ALA A 128 -12.57 3.54 -11.33
C ALA A 128 -12.29 3.44 -9.82
N ALA A 129 -12.84 4.38 -9.06
CA ALA A 129 -12.82 4.34 -7.59
C ALA A 129 -14.10 4.98 -7.05
N TRP A 130 -14.72 4.36 -6.05
CA TRP A 130 -15.95 4.86 -5.40
C TRP A 130 -16.03 4.36 -3.95
N SER A 131 -16.94 4.92 -3.17
CA SER A 131 -17.18 4.52 -1.77
C SER A 131 -18.64 4.19 -1.53
N SER A 132 -18.93 3.64 -0.34
CA SER A 132 -20.31 3.42 0.14
C SER A 132 -21.05 4.68 0.59
N ASP A 133 -20.39 5.84 0.59
CA ASP A 133 -20.97 7.18 0.70
C ASP A 133 -21.64 7.47 2.07
N THR A 134 -21.02 7.04 3.16
CA THR A 134 -21.48 7.34 4.52
C THR A 134 -20.70 8.52 5.11
N ARG A 135 -19.39 8.44 5.12
CA ARG A 135 -18.46 9.49 5.59
C ARG A 135 -17.64 10.08 4.44
N VAL A 136 -17.42 9.28 3.41
CA VAL A 136 -16.71 9.69 2.21
C VAL A 136 -17.68 10.39 1.27
N ASP A 137 -17.45 11.68 0.97
CA ASP A 137 -18.23 12.47 0.02
C ASP A 137 -17.89 12.08 -1.42
N SER A 138 -16.61 12.05 -1.73
CA SER A 138 -16.15 11.74 -3.09
C SER A 138 -14.76 11.15 -3.13
N VAL A 139 -14.47 10.43 -4.23
CA VAL A 139 -13.17 9.83 -4.50
C VAL A 139 -12.68 10.33 -5.85
N GLN A 140 -11.50 10.92 -5.88
CA GLN A 140 -10.88 11.44 -7.10
C GLN A 140 -9.62 10.62 -7.44
N ILE A 141 -9.53 10.17 -8.71
CA ILE A 141 -8.31 9.56 -9.25
C ILE A 141 -7.36 10.71 -9.66
N ILE A 142 -6.21 10.79 -8.99
CA ILE A 142 -5.15 11.78 -9.28
C ILE A 142 -4.15 11.20 -10.27
N ASN A 143 -3.74 9.94 -10.05
CA ASN A 143 -2.86 9.21 -10.92
C ASN A 143 -3.33 7.76 -11.03
N ALA A 144 -3.71 7.35 -12.22
CA ALA A 144 -4.20 5.99 -12.46
C ALA A 144 -3.09 4.93 -12.40
N SER A 145 -1.81 5.28 -12.61
CA SER A 145 -0.71 4.31 -12.57
C SER A 145 -0.26 4.07 -11.15
N VAL A 146 -0.36 2.81 -10.68
CA VAL A 146 0.14 2.35 -9.38
C VAL A 146 1.41 1.55 -9.63
N GLU A 147 2.53 2.14 -9.27
CA GLU A 147 3.86 1.62 -9.49
C GLU A 147 4.66 1.63 -8.19
N ASN A 148 5.89 1.16 -8.22
CA ASN A 148 6.82 1.28 -7.11
C ASN A 148 7.35 2.73 -6.98
N ALA A 149 6.45 3.65 -6.67
CA ALA A 149 6.76 5.05 -6.44
C ALA A 149 5.89 5.62 -5.33
N VAL A 150 6.46 6.50 -4.51
CA VAL A 150 5.71 7.21 -3.47
C VAL A 150 4.94 8.35 -4.12
N GLN A 151 3.71 8.09 -4.53
CA GLN A 151 2.84 9.06 -5.21
C GLN A 151 1.41 8.95 -4.70
N ASP A 152 0.61 10.01 -4.90
CA ASP A 152 -0.82 9.99 -4.63
C ASP A 152 -1.56 9.49 -5.87
N ASN A 153 -2.26 8.36 -5.72
CA ASN A 153 -3.10 7.80 -6.76
C ASN A 153 -4.56 8.24 -6.58
N LEU A 154 -5.04 8.24 -5.35
CA LEU A 154 -6.39 8.65 -4.99
C LEU A 154 -6.40 9.80 -3.98
N ARG A 155 -7.44 10.59 -4.06
CA ARG A 155 -7.81 11.58 -3.06
C ARG A 155 -9.24 11.33 -2.61
N ILE A 156 -9.43 11.23 -1.32
CA ILE A 156 -10.74 11.04 -0.70
C ILE A 156 -11.14 12.33 0.00
N TYR A 157 -12.34 12.80 -0.29
CA TYR A 157 -12.98 13.92 0.39
C TYR A 157 -13.97 13.36 1.41
N LEU A 158 -13.92 13.89 2.62
CA LEU A 158 -14.73 13.43 3.73
C LEU A 158 -15.72 14.52 4.15
N HIS A 159 -16.95 14.12 4.49
CA HIS A 159 -17.90 15.01 5.12
C HIS A 159 -17.41 15.46 6.51
N GLU A 160 -17.63 16.73 6.88
CA GLU A 160 -17.45 17.23 8.24
C GLU A 160 -18.50 16.71 9.22
#